data_fd57ce36c4c4c6b613023c2766f0eb9d
#
_entry.id   fd57ce36c4c4c6b613023c2766f0eb9d
#
_cell.length_a   1.000
_cell.length_b   1.000
_cell.length_c   1.000
_cell.angle_alpha   90.00
_cell.angle_beta   90.00
_cell.angle_gamma   90.00
#
_symmetry.space_group_name_H-M   'P 1'
#
loop_
_entity.id
_entity.type
_entity.pdbx_description
1 polymer ?
#
loop_
_entity_poly.entity_id
_entity_poly.type
_entity_poly.pdbx_seq_one_letter_code
_entity_poly.pdbx_strand_id
1 'polypeptide(L)'
;MKIVKINSLGCPSCIIMNKVFNKIKEEYSFEIEEYDYDFDDIERFNPGKILPIFIFYNGEEEITRLCGEHKKEEFESILNGVK
;
A
#
# COMPACT_ATOMS: atom_id res chain seq x y z
N MET A 1 -12.46 2.00 4.21
CA MET A 1 -11.18 2.08 3.48
C MET A 1 -10.27 0.95 3.94
N LYS A 2 -9.73 0.24 3.00
CA LYS A 2 -8.74 -0.81 3.24
C LYS A 2 -7.53 -0.58 2.34
N ILE A 3 -6.33 -0.79 2.89
CA ILE A 3 -5.10 -0.73 2.11
C ILE A 3 -4.46 -2.11 2.13
N VAL A 4 -4.21 -2.65 0.93
CA VAL A 4 -3.44 -3.88 0.76
C VAL A 4 -2.00 -3.46 0.47
N LYS A 5 -1.08 -3.94 1.29
CA LYS A 5 0.33 -3.63 1.16
C LYS A 5 1.09 -4.90 0.77
N ILE A 6 1.80 -4.83 -0.35
CA ILE A 6 2.62 -5.95 -0.83
C ILE A 6 4.08 -5.50 -0.81
N ASN A 7 4.89 -6.22 -0.06
CA ASN A 7 6.32 -5.93 0.04
C ASN A 7 7.13 -7.23 -0.07
N SER A 8 8.44 -7.10 -0.09
CA SER A 8 9.35 -8.23 -0.23
C SER A 8 10.54 -8.07 0.69
N LEU A 9 11.10 -9.19 1.12
CA LEU A 9 12.36 -9.18 1.88
C LEU A 9 13.47 -8.68 0.97
N GLY A 10 14.36 -7.87 1.53
CA GLY A 10 15.48 -7.32 0.78
C GLY A 10 15.13 -6.20 -0.19
N CYS A 11 13.95 -5.65 -0.10
CA CYS A 11 13.51 -4.52 -0.92
C CYS A 11 13.85 -3.20 -0.21
N PRO A 12 14.83 -2.43 -0.69
CA PRO A 12 15.19 -1.16 -0.05
C PRO A 12 14.05 -0.15 -0.03
N SER A 13 13.30 -0.05 -1.12
CA SER A 13 12.15 0.84 -1.21
C SER A 13 11.06 0.46 -0.21
N CYS A 14 10.90 -0.83 0.08
CA CYS A 14 9.94 -1.30 1.06
C CYS A 14 10.31 -0.80 2.46
N ILE A 15 11.60 -0.78 2.79
CA ILE A 15 12.08 -0.29 4.09
C ILE A 15 11.79 1.21 4.22
N ILE A 16 12.08 1.97 3.18
CA ILE A 16 11.83 3.41 3.15
C ILE A 16 10.34 3.69 3.30
N MET A 17 9.52 2.97 2.54
CA MET A 17 8.08 3.19 2.55
C MET A 17 7.41 2.72 3.84
N ASN A 18 8.00 1.79 4.57
CA ASN A 18 7.50 1.40 5.88
C ASN A 18 7.45 2.59 6.84
N LYS A 19 8.45 3.45 6.79
CA LYS A 19 8.50 4.65 7.63
C LYS A 19 7.38 5.62 7.26
N VAL A 20 7.15 5.82 5.98
CA VAL A 20 6.07 6.68 5.49
C VAL A 20 4.72 6.10 5.89
N PHE A 21 4.53 4.80 5.66
CA PHE A 21 3.26 4.13 5.94
C PHE A 21 2.94 4.10 7.44
N ASN A 22 3.95 3.95 8.29
CA ASN A 22 3.75 3.99 9.74
C ASN A 22 3.20 5.34 10.19
N LYS A 23 3.66 6.44 9.59
CA LYS A 23 3.12 7.76 9.89
C LYS A 23 1.67 7.90 9.44
N ILE A 24 1.35 7.33 8.27
CA ILE A 24 -0.02 7.32 7.77
C ILE A 24 -0.93 6.55 8.72
N LYS A 25 -0.49 5.41 9.23
CA LYS A 25 -1.27 4.60 10.17
C LYS A 25 -1.56 5.34 11.48
N GLU A 26 -0.66 6.21 11.89
CA GLU A 26 -0.84 7.01 13.11
C GLU A 26 -1.89 8.10 12.95
N GLU A 27 -2.04 8.63 11.74
CA GLU A 27 -2.90 9.79 11.46
C GLU A 27 -4.27 9.41 10.89
N TYR A 28 -4.38 8.24 10.29
CA TYR A 28 -5.61 7.81 9.60
C TYR A 28 -6.03 6.44 10.09
N SER A 29 -7.34 6.19 10.06
CA SER A 29 -7.91 4.91 10.45
C SER A 29 -8.40 4.15 9.23
N PHE A 30 -7.89 2.93 9.02
CA PHE A 30 -8.27 2.07 7.90
C PHE A 30 -7.84 0.63 8.20
N GLU A 31 -8.42 -0.31 7.45
CA GLU A 31 -8.00 -1.70 7.52
C GLU A 31 -6.74 -1.92 6.70
N ILE A 32 -5.90 -2.84 7.16
CA ILE A 32 -4.63 -3.14 6.50
C ILE A 32 -4.52 -4.65 6.30
N GLU A 33 -4.16 -5.06 5.08
CA GLU A 33 -3.76 -6.43 4.79
C GLU A 33 -2.36 -6.37 4.21
N GLU A 34 -1.46 -7.19 4.74
CA GLU A 34 -0.08 -7.24 4.29
C GLU A 34 0.23 -8.59 3.66
N TYR A 35 0.94 -8.57 2.55
CA TYR A 35 1.34 -9.76 1.81
C TYR A 35 2.82 -9.68 1.45
N ASP A 36 3.44 -10.84 1.33
CA ASP A 36 4.82 -10.95 0.88
C ASP A 36 4.83 -11.36 -0.59
N TYR A 37 5.52 -10.60 -1.41
CA TYR A 37 5.59 -10.81 -2.86
C TYR A 37 6.14 -12.20 -3.20
N ASP A 38 7.08 -12.70 -2.42
CA ASP A 38 7.78 -13.95 -2.73
C ASP A 38 7.08 -15.19 -2.16
N PHE A 39 6.35 -15.04 -1.04
CA PHE A 39 5.80 -16.17 -0.30
C PHE A 39 4.29 -16.28 -0.33
N ASP A 40 3.57 -15.20 -0.55
CA ASP A 40 2.12 -15.20 -0.56
C ASP A 40 1.58 -15.26 -1.98
N ASP A 41 0.36 -15.80 -2.14
CA ASP A 41 -0.32 -15.79 -3.41
C ASP A 41 -0.96 -14.42 -3.62
N ILE A 42 -0.37 -13.63 -4.50
CA ILE A 42 -0.79 -12.26 -4.76
C ILE A 42 -1.28 -12.04 -6.20
N GLU A 43 -1.42 -13.11 -6.98
CA GLU A 43 -1.81 -12.98 -8.38
C GLU A 43 -3.18 -12.32 -8.55
N ARG A 44 -4.09 -12.52 -7.59
CA ARG A 44 -5.41 -11.91 -7.64
C ARG A 44 -5.37 -10.38 -7.58
N PHE A 45 -4.26 -9.80 -7.11
CA PHE A 45 -4.09 -8.36 -7.06
C PHE A 45 -3.48 -7.79 -8.33
N ASN A 46 -3.09 -8.67 -9.26
CA ASN A 46 -2.44 -8.29 -10.51
C ASN A 46 -1.25 -7.34 -10.25
N PRO A 47 -0.27 -7.77 -9.42
CA PRO A 47 0.85 -6.92 -9.05
C PRO A 47 1.81 -6.73 -10.20
N GLY A 48 2.47 -5.58 -10.24
CA GLY A 48 3.57 -5.37 -11.16
C GLY A 48 4.87 -5.86 -10.55
N LYS A 49 5.96 -5.27 -10.99
CA LYS A 49 7.31 -5.63 -10.51
C LYS A 49 7.92 -4.54 -9.63
N ILE A 50 7.25 -3.40 -9.49
CA ILE A 50 7.73 -2.27 -8.69
C ILE A 50 7.15 -2.39 -7.29
N LEU A 51 8.01 -2.54 -6.30
CA LEU A 51 7.62 -2.71 -4.90
C LEU A 51 8.09 -1.52 -4.05
N PRO A 52 7.41 -1.23 -2.94
CA PRO A 52 6.20 -1.88 -2.45
C PRO A 52 4.95 -1.45 -3.22
N ILE A 53 3.88 -2.23 -3.11
CA ILE A 53 2.60 -1.91 -3.74
C ILE A 53 1.59 -1.60 -2.65
N PHE A 54 0.89 -0.47 -2.77
CA PHE A 54 -0.18 -0.08 -1.86
C PHE A 54 -1.46 0.05 -2.68
N ILE A 55 -2.42 -0.83 -2.43
CA ILE A 55 -3.69 -0.84 -3.16
C ILE A 55 -4.77 -0.33 -2.25
N PHE A 56 -5.48 0.70 -2.69
CA PHE A 56 -6.52 1.36 -1.90
C PHE A 56 -7.88 0.84 -2.34
N TYR A 57 -8.65 0.31 -1.39
CA TYR A 57 -9.98 -0.23 -1.63
C TYR A 57 -11.04 0.54 -0.86
N ASN A 58 -12.17 0.75 -1.51
CA ASN A 58 -13.41 1.19 -0.86
C ASN A 58 -14.39 0.03 -0.97
N GLY A 59 -14.55 -0.72 0.14
CA GLY A 59 -15.25 -1.99 0.10
C GLY A 59 -14.46 -3.00 -0.71
N GLU A 60 -15.05 -3.52 -1.78
CA GLU A 60 -14.39 -4.47 -2.68
C GLU A 60 -13.84 -3.82 -3.94
N GLU A 61 -14.07 -2.53 -4.10
CA GLU A 61 -13.65 -1.81 -5.29
C GLU A 61 -12.26 -1.19 -5.10
N GLU A 62 -11.36 -1.49 -6.02
CA GLU A 62 -10.04 -0.86 -6.04
C GLU A 62 -10.20 0.57 -6.56
N ILE A 63 -9.78 1.54 -5.73
CA ILE A 63 -9.85 2.95 -6.11
C ILE A 63 -8.62 3.34 -6.91
N THR A 64 -7.45 3.02 -6.38
CA THR A 64 -6.16 3.34 -7.00
C THR A 64 -5.07 2.54 -6.30
N ARG A 65 -3.85 2.64 -6.82
CA ARG A 65 -2.68 2.04 -6.17
C ARG A 65 -1.45 2.90 -6.37
N LEU A 66 -0.52 2.78 -5.42
CA LEU A 66 0.79 3.42 -5.50
C LEU A 66 1.84 2.32 -5.50
N CYS A 67 2.73 2.36 -6.48
CA CYS A 67 3.80 1.36 -6.64
C CYS A 67 5.15 2.06 -6.53
N GLY A 68 6.04 1.51 -5.71
CA GLY A 68 7.35 2.08 -5.48
C GLY A 68 7.35 3.16 -4.42
N GLU A 69 8.33 4.04 -4.49
CA GLU A 69 8.48 5.12 -3.50
C GLU A 69 7.58 6.30 -3.84
N HIS A 70 6.78 6.70 -2.86
CA HIS A 70 5.87 7.84 -2.97
C HIS A 70 5.92 8.65 -1.69
N LYS A 71 5.55 9.93 -1.79
CA LYS A 71 5.55 10.82 -0.65
C LYS A 71 4.30 10.62 0.20
N LYS A 72 4.41 10.95 1.48
CA LYS A 72 3.30 10.91 2.42
C LYS A 72 2.08 11.67 1.89
N GLU A 73 2.31 12.81 1.27
CA GLU A 73 1.26 13.67 0.72
C GLU A 73 0.41 12.97 -0.34
N GLU A 74 1.00 12.05 -1.09
CA GLU A 74 0.26 11.29 -2.09
C GLU A 74 -0.73 10.33 -1.43
N PHE A 75 -0.34 9.70 -0.32
CA PHE A 75 -1.24 8.87 0.48
C PHE A 75 -2.37 9.71 1.07
N GLU A 76 -2.01 10.86 1.62
CA GLU A 76 -2.99 11.75 2.25
C GLU A 76 -4.01 12.26 1.24
N SER A 77 -3.58 12.58 0.04
CA SER A 77 -4.45 13.02 -1.02
C SER A 77 -5.50 11.95 -1.37
N ILE A 78 -5.07 10.69 -1.44
CA ILE A 78 -5.98 9.58 -1.72
C ILE A 78 -6.95 9.37 -0.57
N LEU A 79 -6.44 9.34 0.66
CA LEU A 79 -7.26 9.09 1.85
C LEU A 79 -8.28 10.21 2.10
N ASN A 80 -7.90 11.45 1.85
CA ASN A 80 -8.78 12.60 2.03
C ASN A 80 -9.80 12.73 0.89
N GLY A 81 -9.49 12.21 -0.28
CA GLY A 81 -10.38 12.27 -1.43
C GLY A 81 -11.45 11.20 -1.44
N VAL A 82 -11.33 10.16 -0.60
CA VAL A 82 -12.29 9.07 -0.52
C VAL A 82 -13.29 9.35 0.57
N LYS A 83 -14.55 9.31 0.22
CA LYS A 83 -15.64 9.58 1.16
C LYS A 83 -16.61 8.41 1.23
#